data_87ed44223d658ea695f9189738c6b656
#
_entry.id   87ed44223d658ea695f9189738c6b656
#
_cell.length_a   1.000
_cell.length_b   1.000
_cell.length_c   1.000
_cell.angle_alpha   90.00
_cell.angle_beta   90.00
_cell.angle_gamma   90.00
#
_symmetry.space_group_name_H-M   'P 1'
#
loop_
_entity.id
_entity.type
_entity.pdbx_description
1 polymer ?
#
loop_
_entity_poly.entity_id
_entity_poly.type
_entity_poly.pdbx_seq_one_letter_code
_entity_poly.pdbx_strand_id
1 'polypeptide(L)'
;MNISPIALKIWAVQQATNQIKSRASFHNTWKTADEFLGMMDDIPHIDEAVHSLSVAADDMDWMDGAVCCFDADFPIVNTSAPNGDRPYLLFYKGDLSLLDDLNRNVAVIGYTTPTDEQVARESKIVEQLVHYNQHIVSGLAKGCDGIAHTVCMDYGGKTIAILPSPLNSIFPAAHRDMAQRILETGGLIITEYCDEPHSRHEAINRFVERDRLQALFAKAVILIASYEGRDGDSGSRHAMAKASKYGHMACAMYNALTDDNARDMKLNRSLLASQQARQLVVAKGKADTLAVTVENIVQLVNPALELADTLF
;
A
#
# COMPACT_ATOMS: atom_id res chain seq x y z
N MET A 1 -10.71 -4.83 20.81
CA MET A 1 -9.60 -5.09 19.85
C MET A 1 -9.79 -6.46 19.22
N ASN A 2 -9.58 -6.61 17.90
CA ASN A 2 -9.77 -7.86 17.17
C ASN A 2 -8.39 -8.45 16.78
N ILE A 3 -7.74 -9.15 17.71
CA ILE A 3 -6.49 -9.87 17.42
C ILE A 3 -6.83 -11.37 17.36
N SER A 4 -6.55 -12.02 16.22
CA SER A 4 -6.75 -13.46 16.14
C SER A 4 -5.82 -14.19 17.11
N PRO A 5 -6.25 -15.32 17.71
CA PRO A 5 -5.40 -16.07 18.64
C PRO A 5 -4.08 -16.51 18.02
N ILE A 6 -4.06 -16.83 16.72
CA ILE A 6 -2.83 -17.23 16.02
C ILE A 6 -1.97 -16.02 15.68
N ALA A 7 -2.56 -14.87 15.31
CA ALA A 7 -1.81 -13.64 15.10
C ALA A 7 -1.09 -13.17 16.38
N LEU A 8 -1.76 -13.26 17.54
CA LEU A 8 -1.15 -12.95 18.83
C LEU A 8 0.06 -13.84 19.13
N LYS A 9 -0.04 -15.13 18.85
CA LYS A 9 1.05 -16.10 19.04
C LYS A 9 2.22 -15.84 18.09
N ILE A 10 1.96 -15.54 16.82
CA ILE A 10 3.00 -15.15 15.86
C ILE A 10 3.70 -13.87 16.33
N TRP A 11 2.94 -12.89 16.79
CA TRP A 11 3.49 -11.65 17.31
C TRP A 11 4.37 -11.88 18.54
N ALA A 12 3.91 -12.71 19.51
CA ALA A 12 4.71 -13.06 20.68
C ALA A 12 6.02 -13.78 20.31
N VAL A 13 5.98 -14.76 19.39
CA VAL A 13 7.18 -15.46 18.89
C VAL A 13 8.13 -14.48 18.19
N GLN A 14 7.61 -13.54 17.40
CA GLN A 14 8.43 -12.53 16.74
C GLN A 14 9.17 -11.62 17.72
N GLN A 15 8.51 -11.22 18.82
CA GLN A 15 9.11 -10.34 19.83
C GLN A 15 10.06 -11.08 20.78
N ALA A 16 9.69 -12.28 21.21
CA ALA A 16 10.41 -13.01 22.26
C ALA A 16 11.55 -13.89 21.74
N THR A 17 11.62 -14.15 20.43
CA THR A 17 12.55 -15.15 19.88
C THR A 17 13.20 -14.69 18.56
N ASN A 18 14.17 -15.48 18.09
CA ASN A 18 14.76 -15.36 16.74
C ASN A 18 14.29 -16.47 15.79
N GLN A 19 13.14 -17.11 16.05
CA GLN A 19 12.63 -18.19 15.21
C GLN A 19 12.18 -17.68 13.84
N ILE A 20 11.53 -16.52 13.77
CA ILE A 20 11.09 -15.89 12.54
C ILE A 20 12.20 -14.97 12.00
N LYS A 21 13.01 -15.48 11.07
CA LYS A 21 14.16 -14.75 10.51
C LYS A 21 13.78 -13.82 9.34
N SER A 22 12.75 -14.17 8.60
CA SER A 22 12.27 -13.40 7.44
C SER A 22 10.91 -13.92 6.98
N ARG A 23 10.19 -13.15 6.17
CA ARG A 23 8.95 -13.56 5.51
C ARG A 23 9.15 -14.84 4.68
N ALA A 24 10.24 -14.90 3.90
CA ALA A 24 10.55 -16.10 3.12
C ALA A 24 10.74 -17.34 4.00
N SER A 25 11.49 -17.21 5.11
CA SER A 25 11.68 -18.33 6.03
C SER A 25 10.37 -18.74 6.68
N PHE A 26 9.53 -17.77 7.10
CA PHE A 26 8.22 -18.04 7.66
C PHE A 26 7.37 -18.89 6.71
N HIS A 27 7.08 -18.38 5.51
CA HIS A 27 6.25 -19.06 4.52
C HIS A 27 6.87 -20.35 3.93
N ASN A 28 8.19 -20.53 4.03
CA ASN A 28 8.83 -21.78 3.61
C ASN A 28 8.75 -22.86 4.70
N THR A 29 8.79 -22.45 5.96
CA THR A 29 8.81 -23.39 7.10
C THR A 29 7.42 -23.82 7.51
N TRP A 30 6.49 -22.87 7.68
CA TRP A 30 5.14 -23.14 8.18
C TRP A 30 4.09 -22.90 7.10
N LYS A 31 3.38 -23.96 6.71
CA LYS A 31 2.32 -23.90 5.69
C LYS A 31 0.92 -23.80 6.31
N THR A 32 0.79 -24.22 7.56
CA THR A 32 -0.46 -24.22 8.32
C THR A 32 -0.25 -23.64 9.72
N ALA A 33 -1.36 -23.22 10.33
CA ALA A 33 -1.35 -22.79 11.73
C ALA A 33 -0.85 -23.91 12.66
N ASP A 34 -1.25 -25.16 12.42
CA ASP A 34 -0.88 -26.30 13.26
C ASP A 34 0.64 -26.56 13.23
N GLU A 35 1.26 -26.44 12.07
CA GLU A 35 2.73 -26.55 11.96
C GLU A 35 3.45 -25.45 12.75
N PHE A 36 2.91 -24.22 12.74
CA PHE A 36 3.46 -23.13 13.53
C PHE A 36 3.25 -23.35 15.03
N LEU A 37 2.05 -23.77 15.43
CA LEU A 37 1.73 -24.05 16.84
C LEU A 37 2.57 -25.20 17.40
N GLY A 38 2.79 -26.28 16.65
CA GLY A 38 3.65 -27.38 17.06
C GLY A 38 5.11 -26.98 17.31
N MET A 39 5.63 -25.96 16.59
CA MET A 39 6.95 -25.40 16.86
C MET A 39 6.99 -24.62 18.20
N MET A 40 5.87 -23.98 18.58
CA MET A 40 5.81 -23.21 19.83
C MET A 40 6.01 -24.08 21.08
N ASP A 41 5.57 -25.34 21.05
CA ASP A 41 5.71 -26.29 22.18
C ASP A 41 7.17 -26.47 22.59
N ASP A 42 8.12 -26.24 21.68
CA ASP A 42 9.56 -26.34 21.91
C ASP A 42 10.21 -25.02 22.41
N ILE A 43 9.42 -23.93 22.53
CA ILE A 43 9.97 -22.63 22.96
C ILE A 43 9.72 -22.41 24.45
N PRO A 44 10.77 -22.38 25.30
CA PRO A 44 10.60 -22.12 26.72
C PRO A 44 9.90 -20.78 27.01
N HIS A 45 8.96 -20.78 27.96
CA HIS A 45 8.25 -19.58 28.43
C HIS A 45 7.43 -18.81 27.37
N ILE A 46 7.13 -19.43 26.22
CA ILE A 46 6.39 -18.73 25.17
C ILE A 46 4.95 -18.41 25.59
N ASP A 47 4.32 -19.27 26.38
CA ASP A 47 2.96 -19.02 26.87
C ASP A 47 2.89 -17.84 27.82
N GLU A 48 3.96 -17.60 28.62
CA GLU A 48 4.07 -16.43 29.47
C GLU A 48 4.20 -15.14 28.60
N ALA A 49 4.98 -15.21 27.52
CA ALA A 49 5.11 -14.10 26.57
C ALA A 49 3.79 -13.81 25.85
N VAL A 50 3.05 -14.83 25.40
CA VAL A 50 1.73 -14.70 24.80
C VAL A 50 0.74 -14.07 25.78
N HIS A 51 0.71 -14.55 27.02
CA HIS A 51 -0.17 -13.99 28.05
C HIS A 51 0.16 -12.51 28.35
N SER A 52 1.43 -12.20 28.55
CA SER A 52 1.88 -10.82 28.81
C SER A 52 1.52 -9.89 27.67
N LEU A 53 1.70 -10.34 26.42
CA LEU A 53 1.34 -9.59 25.23
C LEU A 53 -0.18 -9.40 25.09
N SER A 54 -0.97 -10.43 25.42
CA SER A 54 -2.43 -10.34 25.44
C SER A 54 -2.93 -9.28 26.41
N VAL A 55 -2.40 -9.27 27.64
CA VAL A 55 -2.74 -8.25 28.64
C VAL A 55 -2.33 -6.84 28.18
N ALA A 56 -1.11 -6.71 27.63
CA ALA A 56 -0.67 -5.42 27.10
C ALA A 56 -1.51 -4.94 25.92
N ALA A 57 -1.95 -5.86 25.08
CA ALA A 57 -2.77 -5.54 23.92
C ALA A 57 -4.15 -4.98 24.30
N ASP A 58 -4.75 -5.41 25.40
CA ASP A 58 -6.04 -4.90 25.86
C ASP A 58 -6.02 -3.38 26.17
N ASP A 59 -4.86 -2.82 26.51
CA ASP A 59 -4.65 -1.40 26.75
C ASP A 59 -4.24 -0.60 25.51
N MET A 60 -4.07 -1.25 24.34
CA MET A 60 -3.65 -0.60 23.08
C MET A 60 -4.87 -0.01 22.36
N ASP A 61 -4.98 1.32 22.35
CA ASP A 61 -6.03 2.06 21.63
C ASP A 61 -5.62 2.52 20.21
N TRP A 62 -4.38 2.28 19.87
CA TRP A 62 -3.79 2.75 18.61
C TRP A 62 -4.03 1.83 17.41
N MET A 63 -4.55 0.61 17.61
CA MET A 63 -4.96 -0.34 16.56
C MET A 63 -6.34 -0.93 16.85
N ASP A 64 -7.02 -1.40 15.81
CA ASP A 64 -8.28 -2.14 15.95
C ASP A 64 -8.04 -3.64 16.01
N GLY A 65 -6.92 -4.12 15.44
CA GLY A 65 -6.57 -5.53 15.50
C GLY A 65 -5.27 -5.90 14.79
N ALA A 66 -5.01 -7.20 14.82
CA ALA A 66 -3.94 -7.85 14.07
C ALA A 66 -4.45 -9.17 13.48
N VAL A 67 -4.04 -9.43 12.22
CA VAL A 67 -4.37 -10.64 11.47
C VAL A 67 -3.13 -11.28 10.89
N CYS A 68 -3.13 -12.60 10.74
CA CYS A 68 -2.02 -13.34 10.17
C CYS A 68 -2.45 -14.15 8.94
N CYS A 69 -1.48 -14.61 8.17
CA CYS A 69 -1.71 -15.33 6.92
C CYS A 69 -2.45 -16.67 7.06
N PHE A 70 -2.73 -17.14 8.28
CA PHE A 70 -3.53 -18.30 8.57
C PHE A 70 -4.98 -17.97 8.91
N ASP A 71 -5.32 -16.70 9.07
CA ASP A 71 -6.69 -16.26 9.39
C ASP A 71 -7.54 -16.19 8.11
N ALA A 72 -8.82 -16.49 8.26
CA ALA A 72 -9.76 -16.47 7.13
C ALA A 72 -10.03 -15.05 6.59
N ASP A 73 -9.88 -14.03 7.44
CA ASP A 73 -10.03 -12.61 7.14
C ASP A 73 -8.68 -11.93 6.81
N PHE A 74 -7.61 -12.72 6.62
CA PHE A 74 -6.36 -12.17 6.13
C PHE A 74 -6.52 -11.66 4.70
N PRO A 75 -6.01 -10.45 4.37
CA PRO A 75 -6.14 -9.88 3.04
C PRO A 75 -5.72 -10.80 1.90
N ILE A 76 -6.46 -10.74 0.80
CA ILE A 76 -6.14 -11.53 -0.39
C ILE A 76 -4.77 -11.11 -0.93
N VAL A 77 -3.87 -12.07 -1.03
CA VAL A 77 -2.52 -11.88 -1.56
C VAL A 77 -2.38 -12.64 -2.88
N ASN A 78 -1.88 -11.95 -3.90
CA ASN A 78 -1.59 -12.59 -5.19
C ASN A 78 -0.64 -13.77 -5.03
N THR A 79 -1.07 -14.95 -5.49
CA THR A 79 -0.29 -16.20 -5.42
C THR A 79 0.99 -16.17 -6.24
N SER A 80 1.12 -15.26 -7.22
CA SER A 80 2.36 -15.04 -7.98
C SER A 80 3.42 -14.28 -7.19
N ALA A 81 3.07 -13.64 -6.07
CA ALA A 81 4.03 -12.96 -5.22
C ALA A 81 4.94 -13.99 -4.52
N PRO A 82 6.28 -13.82 -4.55
CA PRO A 82 7.19 -14.71 -3.84
C PRO A 82 6.98 -14.69 -2.32
N ASN A 83 7.30 -15.79 -1.64
CA ASN A 83 7.18 -15.90 -0.18
C ASN A 83 7.89 -14.78 0.59
N GLY A 84 9.02 -14.27 0.08
CA GLY A 84 9.72 -13.13 0.69
C GLY A 84 8.99 -11.79 0.57
N ASP A 85 8.00 -11.71 -0.31
CA ASP A 85 7.21 -10.50 -0.54
C ASP A 85 5.83 -10.55 0.15
N ARG A 86 5.37 -11.73 0.61
CA ARG A 86 4.08 -11.90 1.27
C ARG A 86 4.17 -11.54 2.76
N PRO A 87 3.27 -10.70 3.29
CA PRO A 87 3.17 -10.49 4.73
C PRO A 87 2.66 -11.76 5.42
N TYR A 88 3.06 -11.97 6.66
CA TYR A 88 2.54 -13.06 7.50
C TYR A 88 1.76 -12.55 8.71
N LEU A 89 1.97 -11.29 9.08
CA LEU A 89 1.30 -10.60 10.18
C LEU A 89 1.07 -9.15 9.77
N LEU A 90 -0.13 -8.63 9.98
CA LEU A 90 -0.52 -7.25 9.71
C LEU A 90 -1.24 -6.68 10.93
N PHE A 91 -0.89 -5.45 11.27
CA PHE A 91 -1.58 -4.62 12.25
C PHE A 91 -2.44 -3.60 11.49
N TYR A 92 -3.66 -3.35 11.95
CA TYR A 92 -4.57 -2.48 11.24
C TYR A 92 -5.40 -1.59 12.16
N LYS A 93 -5.87 -0.48 11.59
CA LYS A 93 -6.91 0.40 12.14
C LYS A 93 -7.84 0.82 11.01
N GLY A 94 -9.15 0.72 11.22
CA GLY A 94 -10.19 0.99 10.23
C GLY A 94 -10.72 -0.27 9.55
N ASP A 95 -11.26 -0.13 8.35
CA ASP A 95 -12.01 -1.17 7.64
C ASP A 95 -11.09 -2.13 6.85
N LEU A 96 -10.74 -3.27 7.46
CA LEU A 96 -9.89 -4.29 6.83
C LEU A 96 -10.52 -4.91 5.57
N SER A 97 -11.85 -4.91 5.46
CA SER A 97 -12.57 -5.49 4.31
C SER A 97 -12.28 -4.77 2.98
N LEU A 98 -11.70 -3.57 3.01
CA LEU A 98 -11.22 -2.88 1.82
C LEU A 98 -10.12 -3.65 1.07
N LEU A 99 -9.51 -4.66 1.70
CA LEU A 99 -8.49 -5.54 1.11
C LEU A 99 -9.04 -6.90 0.63
N ASP A 100 -10.35 -7.14 0.72
CA ASP A 100 -10.97 -8.41 0.33
C ASP A 100 -11.12 -8.54 -1.20
N ASP A 101 -11.10 -7.43 -1.94
CA ASP A 101 -11.18 -7.40 -3.40
C ASP A 101 -10.10 -6.52 -4.02
N LEU A 102 -9.01 -7.17 -4.48
CA LEU A 102 -7.91 -6.48 -5.14
C LEU A 102 -8.33 -5.73 -6.41
N ASN A 103 -9.41 -6.16 -7.09
CA ASN A 103 -9.86 -5.52 -8.30
C ASN A 103 -10.43 -4.10 -8.06
N ARG A 104 -10.74 -3.77 -6.81
CA ARG A 104 -11.18 -2.44 -6.40
C ARG A 104 -10.05 -1.53 -5.95
N ASN A 105 -8.82 -2.01 -5.86
CA ASN A 105 -7.70 -1.30 -5.26
C ASN A 105 -6.71 -0.84 -6.34
N VAL A 106 -6.44 0.45 -6.38
CA VAL A 106 -5.45 1.09 -7.27
C VAL A 106 -4.45 1.87 -6.43
N ALA A 107 -3.17 1.52 -6.55
CA ALA A 107 -2.12 2.28 -5.89
C ALA A 107 -1.77 3.53 -6.71
N VAL A 108 -1.74 4.69 -6.06
CA VAL A 108 -1.30 5.97 -6.64
C VAL A 108 -0.08 6.42 -5.86
N ILE A 109 1.06 6.53 -6.55
CA ILE A 109 2.37 6.78 -5.96
C ILE A 109 3.15 7.83 -6.72
N GLY A 110 4.12 8.44 -6.06
CA GLY A 110 5.00 9.40 -6.70
C GLY A 110 6.01 10.00 -5.72
N TYR A 111 6.62 11.10 -6.10
CA TYR A 111 7.61 11.76 -5.27
C TYR A 111 7.00 12.85 -4.36
N THR A 112 7.84 13.35 -3.45
CA THR A 112 7.39 14.14 -2.29
C THR A 112 7.12 15.61 -2.55
N THR A 113 7.48 16.14 -3.74
CA THR A 113 7.38 17.57 -4.07
C THR A 113 6.86 17.80 -5.50
N PRO A 114 5.64 17.30 -5.83
CA PRO A 114 5.07 17.47 -7.17
C PRO A 114 4.82 18.94 -7.49
N THR A 115 4.92 19.29 -8.79
CA THR A 115 4.58 20.62 -9.30
C THR A 115 3.06 20.81 -9.28
N ASP A 116 2.60 22.06 -9.31
CA ASP A 116 1.16 22.38 -9.34
C ASP A 116 0.45 21.72 -10.53
N GLU A 117 1.11 21.61 -11.69
CA GLU A 117 0.57 20.90 -12.85
C GLU A 117 0.43 19.39 -12.58
N GLN A 118 1.43 18.77 -11.95
CA GLN A 118 1.36 17.35 -11.58
C GLN A 118 0.27 17.11 -10.53
N VAL A 119 0.14 18.01 -9.55
CA VAL A 119 -0.95 17.98 -8.55
C VAL A 119 -2.31 18.02 -9.24
N ALA A 120 -2.52 18.94 -10.19
CA ALA A 120 -3.80 19.04 -10.91
C ALA A 120 -4.10 17.78 -11.73
N ARG A 121 -3.10 17.19 -12.38
CA ARG A 121 -3.23 15.97 -13.19
C ARG A 121 -3.47 14.75 -12.31
N GLU A 122 -2.77 14.61 -11.20
CA GLU A 122 -2.96 13.57 -10.19
C GLU A 122 -4.37 13.63 -9.60
N SER A 123 -4.80 14.83 -9.20
CA SER A 123 -6.14 15.05 -8.65
C SER A 123 -7.22 14.58 -9.62
N LYS A 124 -7.05 14.84 -10.93
CA LYS A 124 -7.99 14.37 -11.94
C LYS A 124 -7.98 12.86 -12.12
N ILE A 125 -6.82 12.21 -12.01
CA ILE A 125 -6.72 10.75 -12.03
C ILE A 125 -7.47 10.15 -10.84
N VAL A 126 -7.21 10.66 -9.63
CA VAL A 126 -7.83 10.13 -8.40
C VAL A 126 -9.34 10.38 -8.39
N GLU A 127 -9.80 11.57 -8.80
CA GLU A 127 -11.23 11.87 -8.96
C GLU A 127 -11.92 10.84 -9.87
N GLN A 128 -11.34 10.51 -11.03
CA GLN A 128 -11.91 9.52 -11.94
C GLN A 128 -11.89 8.11 -11.34
N LEU A 129 -10.82 7.70 -10.67
CA LEU A 129 -10.76 6.40 -9.99
C LEU A 129 -11.86 6.27 -8.93
N VAL A 130 -12.09 7.32 -8.13
CA VAL A 130 -13.16 7.37 -7.13
C VAL A 130 -14.53 7.31 -7.81
N HIS A 131 -14.72 8.03 -8.93
CA HIS A 131 -15.97 7.98 -9.71
C HIS A 131 -16.31 6.55 -10.17
N TYR A 132 -15.27 5.76 -10.54
CA TYR A 132 -15.42 4.34 -10.86
C TYR A 132 -15.39 3.42 -9.62
N ASN A 133 -15.61 3.99 -8.43
CA ASN A 133 -15.70 3.23 -7.17
C ASN A 133 -14.43 2.41 -6.85
N GLN A 134 -13.25 2.93 -7.25
CA GLN A 134 -11.98 2.34 -6.89
C GLN A 134 -11.49 2.89 -5.55
N HIS A 135 -10.86 2.03 -4.74
CA HIS A 135 -10.17 2.43 -3.53
C HIS A 135 -8.74 2.87 -3.87
N ILE A 136 -8.27 3.91 -3.22
CA ILE A 136 -6.90 4.40 -3.41
C ILE A 136 -5.97 3.81 -2.36
N VAL A 137 -4.93 3.13 -2.82
CA VAL A 137 -3.85 2.63 -1.95
C VAL A 137 -2.65 3.56 -2.07
N SER A 138 -2.10 4.03 -0.96
CA SER A 138 -0.87 4.81 -0.98
C SER A 138 -0.12 4.73 0.35
N GLY A 139 0.99 5.45 0.49
CA GLY A 139 1.93 5.26 1.60
C GLY A 139 1.92 6.36 2.66
N LEU A 140 0.98 7.29 2.60
CA LEU A 140 0.89 8.43 3.53
C LEU A 140 2.13 9.36 3.54
N ALA A 141 3.03 9.26 2.55
CA ALA A 141 4.16 10.16 2.41
C ALA A 141 3.72 11.57 1.98
N LYS A 142 4.61 12.55 2.08
CA LYS A 142 4.37 13.89 1.50
C LYS A 142 4.24 13.81 -0.02
N GLY A 143 3.67 14.86 -0.61
CA GLY A 143 3.51 14.96 -2.06
C GLY A 143 2.43 14.05 -2.61
N CYS A 144 2.76 13.26 -3.63
CA CYS A 144 1.76 12.47 -4.36
C CYS A 144 0.92 11.55 -3.44
N ASP A 145 1.53 10.85 -2.50
CA ASP A 145 0.75 9.98 -1.58
C ASP A 145 -0.30 10.79 -0.79
N GLY A 146 0.10 11.94 -0.23
CA GLY A 146 -0.81 12.80 0.53
C GLY A 146 -1.91 13.41 -0.33
N ILE A 147 -1.60 13.78 -1.58
CA ILE A 147 -2.57 14.30 -2.55
C ILE A 147 -3.58 13.21 -2.90
N ALA A 148 -3.11 12.00 -3.20
CA ALA A 148 -3.97 10.87 -3.53
C ALA A 148 -4.97 10.58 -2.41
N HIS A 149 -4.53 10.53 -1.15
CA HIS A 149 -5.43 10.35 0.00
C HIS A 149 -6.43 11.49 0.14
N THR A 150 -5.95 12.75 0.06
CA THR A 150 -6.78 13.94 0.23
C THR A 150 -7.88 13.99 -0.82
N VAL A 151 -7.52 13.89 -2.10
CA VAL A 151 -8.49 13.94 -3.21
C VAL A 151 -9.47 12.78 -3.14
N CYS A 152 -9.01 11.56 -2.82
CA CYS A 152 -9.89 10.42 -2.63
C CYS A 152 -10.98 10.71 -1.59
N MET A 153 -10.61 11.23 -0.42
CA MET A 153 -11.56 11.57 0.64
C MET A 153 -12.46 12.75 0.29
N ASP A 154 -11.94 13.76 -0.44
CA ASP A 154 -12.72 14.94 -0.88
C ASP A 154 -13.85 14.55 -1.85
N TYR A 155 -13.64 13.51 -2.66
CA TYR A 155 -14.66 12.95 -3.55
C TYR A 155 -15.48 11.79 -2.95
N GLY A 156 -15.36 11.54 -1.63
CA GLY A 156 -16.12 10.52 -0.90
C GLY A 156 -15.66 9.09 -1.14
N GLY A 157 -14.45 8.89 -1.70
CA GLY A 157 -13.84 7.59 -1.92
C GLY A 157 -13.26 6.97 -0.65
N LYS A 158 -12.89 5.69 -0.75
CA LYS A 158 -12.19 4.96 0.32
C LYS A 158 -10.70 4.88 0.02
N THR A 159 -9.87 5.08 1.05
CA THR A 159 -8.43 5.04 0.87
C THR A 159 -7.74 4.20 1.94
N ILE A 160 -6.64 3.56 1.53
CA ILE A 160 -5.85 2.61 2.31
C ILE A 160 -4.44 3.15 2.44
N ALA A 161 -4.03 3.48 3.65
CA ALA A 161 -2.68 3.95 3.93
C ALA A 161 -1.81 2.79 4.45
N ILE A 162 -0.65 2.57 3.83
CA ILE A 162 0.32 1.55 4.23
C ILE A 162 1.53 2.22 4.84
N LEU A 163 1.84 1.92 6.10
CA LEU A 163 2.87 2.62 6.86
C LEU A 163 4.18 1.81 6.95
N PRO A 164 5.34 2.50 6.97
CA PRO A 164 6.64 1.92 7.30
C PRO A 164 6.93 1.92 8.81
N SER A 165 6.00 2.42 9.62
CA SER A 165 6.09 2.61 11.06
C SER A 165 4.93 1.93 11.78
N PRO A 166 4.98 1.73 13.10
CA PRO A 166 3.83 1.25 13.84
C PRO A 166 2.68 2.29 13.81
N LEU A 167 1.45 1.81 14.02
CA LEU A 167 0.24 2.64 13.89
C LEU A 167 0.15 3.80 14.90
N ASN A 168 0.81 3.69 16.05
CA ASN A 168 0.92 4.77 17.06
C ASN A 168 1.98 5.82 16.71
N SER A 169 2.75 5.61 15.64
CA SER A 169 3.83 6.50 15.20
C SER A 169 3.65 6.87 13.73
N ILE A 170 2.63 7.67 13.45
CA ILE A 170 2.34 8.13 12.09
C ILE A 170 3.51 8.95 11.54
N PHE A 171 4.04 8.51 10.40
CA PHE A 171 5.10 9.19 9.67
C PHE A 171 4.66 9.54 8.24
N PRO A 172 4.88 10.79 7.79
CA PRO A 172 5.41 11.94 8.54
C PRO A 172 4.41 12.45 9.60
N ALA A 173 4.93 13.00 10.69
CA ALA A 173 4.08 13.51 11.78
C ALA A 173 3.10 14.61 11.34
N ALA A 174 3.40 15.31 10.25
CA ALA A 174 2.50 16.30 9.64
C ALA A 174 1.22 15.68 9.04
N HIS A 175 1.18 14.36 8.83
CA HIS A 175 0.02 13.66 8.27
C HIS A 175 -0.83 12.92 9.32
N ARG A 176 -0.66 13.24 10.62
CA ARG A 176 -1.51 12.67 11.69
C ARG A 176 -2.99 12.99 11.49
N ASP A 177 -3.31 14.25 11.17
CA ASP A 177 -4.69 14.66 10.91
C ASP A 177 -5.26 13.98 9.65
N MET A 178 -4.42 13.78 8.64
CA MET A 178 -4.81 13.01 7.44
C MET A 178 -5.09 11.54 7.79
N ALA A 179 -4.26 10.91 8.60
CA ALA A 179 -4.47 9.54 9.06
C ALA A 179 -5.80 9.43 9.85
N GLN A 180 -6.08 10.37 10.73
CA GLN A 180 -7.34 10.43 11.45
C GLN A 180 -8.53 10.59 10.49
N ARG A 181 -8.43 11.48 9.51
CA ARG A 181 -9.47 11.68 8.49
C ARG A 181 -9.71 10.43 7.64
N ILE A 182 -8.66 9.67 7.28
CA ILE A 182 -8.79 8.38 6.59
C ILE A 182 -9.71 7.44 7.37
N LEU A 183 -9.49 7.31 8.68
CA LEU A 183 -10.32 6.46 9.55
C LEU A 183 -11.76 6.98 9.66
N GLU A 184 -11.96 8.27 9.85
CA GLU A 184 -13.28 8.93 9.96
C GLU A 184 -14.10 8.76 8.68
N THR A 185 -13.46 8.70 7.52
CA THR A 185 -14.14 8.46 6.23
C THR A 185 -14.34 6.97 5.93
N GLY A 186 -14.02 6.07 6.88
CA GLY A 186 -14.15 4.63 6.75
C GLY A 186 -13.09 4.02 5.84
N GLY A 187 -11.89 4.57 5.86
CA GLY A 187 -10.70 4.01 5.22
C GLY A 187 -9.94 3.05 6.14
N LEU A 188 -8.73 2.70 5.73
CA LEU A 188 -7.88 1.73 6.41
C LEU A 188 -6.45 2.23 6.53
N ILE A 189 -5.83 1.94 7.68
CA ILE A 189 -4.38 2.10 7.87
C ILE A 189 -3.81 0.76 8.29
N ILE A 190 -2.76 0.29 7.61
CA ILE A 190 -2.09 -0.99 7.88
C ILE A 190 -0.58 -0.86 7.95
N THR A 191 0.04 -1.79 8.68
CA THR A 191 1.49 -1.95 8.75
C THR A 191 1.89 -3.39 9.10
N GLU A 192 3.14 -3.77 8.80
CA GLU A 192 3.77 -4.99 9.32
C GLU A 192 4.53 -4.75 10.63
N TYR A 193 4.60 -3.52 11.13
CA TYR A 193 5.46 -3.13 12.24
C TYR A 193 4.66 -2.78 13.49
N CYS A 194 5.05 -3.36 14.61
CA CYS A 194 4.49 -3.06 15.94
C CYS A 194 5.44 -2.20 16.80
N ASP A 195 6.65 -1.95 16.32
CA ASP A 195 7.74 -1.28 17.04
C ASP A 195 8.43 -0.22 16.17
N GLU A 196 9.10 0.72 16.82
CA GLU A 196 9.93 1.71 16.15
C GLU A 196 11.21 1.05 15.55
N PRO A 197 11.74 1.60 14.43
CA PRO A 197 12.98 1.09 13.87
C PRO A 197 14.16 1.36 14.82
N HIS A 198 15.00 0.33 15.05
CA HIS A 198 16.15 0.44 15.94
C HIS A 198 17.31 1.27 15.37
N SER A 199 17.27 1.61 14.09
CA SER A 199 18.29 2.40 13.42
C SER A 199 17.74 3.18 12.22
N ARG A 200 18.49 4.23 11.81
CA ARG A 200 18.17 4.96 10.57
C ARG A 200 18.20 4.07 9.32
N HIS A 201 19.10 3.10 9.28
CA HIS A 201 19.20 2.15 8.16
C HIS A 201 17.96 1.26 8.10
N GLU A 202 17.49 0.77 9.23
CA GLU A 202 16.26 0.00 9.32
C GLU A 202 15.05 0.84 8.92
N ALA A 203 14.96 2.08 9.39
CA ALA A 203 13.89 2.99 8.98
C ALA A 203 13.83 3.15 7.46
N ILE A 204 14.98 3.37 6.80
CA ILE A 204 15.05 3.46 5.33
C ILE A 204 14.60 2.14 4.67
N ASN A 205 15.03 1.01 5.18
CA ASN A 205 14.64 -0.29 4.65
C ASN A 205 13.13 -0.54 4.79
N ARG A 206 12.52 -0.13 5.91
CA ARG A 206 11.07 -0.25 6.13
C ARG A 206 10.25 0.53 5.09
N PHE A 207 10.73 1.67 4.58
CA PHE A 207 10.09 2.36 3.45
C PHE A 207 10.11 1.51 2.17
N VAL A 208 11.27 0.97 1.81
CA VAL A 208 11.41 0.10 0.63
C VAL A 208 10.55 -1.16 0.76
N GLU A 209 10.53 -1.76 1.95
CA GLU A 209 9.72 -2.93 2.24
C GLU A 209 8.22 -2.64 2.21
N ARG A 210 7.79 -1.46 2.66
CA ARG A 210 6.41 -1.01 2.59
C ARG A 210 5.93 -0.81 1.14
N ASP A 211 6.79 -0.30 0.24
CA ASP A 211 6.43 -0.05 -1.16
C ASP A 211 5.97 -1.32 -1.90
N ARG A 212 6.47 -2.50 -1.50
CA ARG A 212 5.97 -3.76 -2.05
C ARG A 212 4.52 -4.05 -1.68
N LEU A 213 4.07 -3.62 -0.48
CA LEU A 213 2.68 -3.81 -0.05
C LEU A 213 1.72 -2.93 -0.85
N GLN A 214 2.14 -1.73 -1.27
CA GLN A 214 1.33 -0.89 -2.17
C GLN A 214 1.04 -1.64 -3.49
N ALA A 215 2.05 -2.30 -4.05
CA ALA A 215 1.86 -3.12 -5.24
C ALA A 215 1.10 -4.42 -4.96
N LEU A 216 1.26 -5.01 -3.77
CA LEU A 216 0.65 -6.29 -3.42
C LEU A 216 -0.86 -6.17 -3.18
N PHE A 217 -1.28 -5.09 -2.54
CA PHE A 217 -2.68 -4.82 -2.19
C PHE A 217 -3.43 -3.96 -3.22
N ALA A 218 -2.86 -3.79 -4.42
CA ALA A 218 -3.50 -3.10 -5.52
C ALA A 218 -3.38 -3.89 -6.82
N LYS A 219 -4.43 -3.90 -7.63
CA LYS A 219 -4.44 -4.56 -8.94
C LYS A 219 -3.72 -3.74 -10.02
N ALA A 220 -3.67 -2.43 -9.82
CA ALA A 220 -2.90 -1.52 -10.66
C ALA A 220 -2.07 -0.56 -9.79
N VAL A 221 -0.89 -0.16 -10.30
CA VAL A 221 -0.05 0.88 -9.69
C VAL A 221 0.14 2.01 -10.70
N ILE A 222 -0.20 3.22 -10.31
CA ILE A 222 -0.06 4.43 -11.13
C ILE A 222 1.06 5.28 -10.56
N LEU A 223 2.11 5.47 -11.33
CA LEU A 223 3.20 6.40 -11.04
C LEU A 223 2.84 7.79 -11.57
N ILE A 224 2.69 8.75 -10.69
CA ILE A 224 2.42 10.15 -11.05
C ILE A 224 3.68 10.80 -11.62
N ALA A 225 4.72 10.91 -10.82
CA ALA A 225 6.00 11.44 -11.23
C ALA A 225 7.12 10.93 -10.31
N SER A 226 8.30 10.69 -10.86
CA SER A 226 9.48 10.37 -10.06
C SER A 226 10.77 10.62 -10.82
N TYR A 227 11.80 10.98 -10.07
CA TYR A 227 13.19 10.99 -10.55
C TYR A 227 13.68 9.56 -10.78
N GLU A 228 14.76 9.42 -11.54
CA GLU A 228 15.41 8.14 -11.77
C GLU A 228 16.84 8.13 -11.24
N GLY A 229 17.20 7.10 -10.48
CA GLY A 229 18.56 6.86 -10.03
C GLY A 229 19.07 7.90 -9.04
N ARG A 230 20.27 8.47 -9.32
CA ARG A 230 20.97 9.41 -8.43
C ARG A 230 20.39 10.81 -8.38
N ASP A 231 19.40 11.11 -9.22
CA ASP A 231 18.81 12.43 -9.34
C ASP A 231 17.77 12.76 -8.25
N GLY A 232 17.43 11.79 -7.38
CA GLY A 232 16.45 11.98 -6.32
C GLY A 232 15.81 10.67 -5.85
N ASP A 233 14.67 10.79 -5.21
CA ASP A 233 13.93 9.65 -4.69
C ASP A 233 13.50 8.68 -5.79
N SER A 234 13.81 7.41 -5.57
CA SER A 234 13.43 6.31 -6.44
C SER A 234 12.59 5.24 -5.72
N GLY A 235 12.00 5.58 -4.55
CA GLY A 235 11.12 4.68 -3.79
C GLY A 235 10.02 4.11 -4.67
N SER A 236 9.36 4.94 -5.46
CA SER A 236 8.31 4.55 -6.41
C SER A 236 8.75 3.47 -7.40
N ARG A 237 10.03 3.40 -7.78
CA ARG A 237 10.56 2.35 -8.65
C ARG A 237 10.38 0.96 -8.04
N HIS A 238 10.48 0.82 -6.71
CA HIS A 238 10.31 -0.47 -6.04
C HIS A 238 8.87 -0.97 -6.18
N ALA A 239 7.88 -0.12 -5.95
CA ALA A 239 6.46 -0.47 -6.13
C ALA A 239 6.16 -0.82 -7.60
N MET A 240 6.66 -0.04 -8.58
CA MET A 240 6.48 -0.31 -10.00
C MET A 240 7.08 -1.65 -10.43
N ALA A 241 8.31 -1.96 -10.00
CA ALA A 241 8.97 -3.23 -10.28
C ALA A 241 8.22 -4.41 -9.63
N LYS A 242 7.67 -4.23 -8.44
CA LYS A 242 6.86 -5.25 -7.75
C LYS A 242 5.52 -5.47 -8.45
N ALA A 243 4.83 -4.42 -8.90
CA ALA A 243 3.59 -4.55 -9.68
C ALA A 243 3.81 -5.43 -10.92
N SER A 244 4.85 -5.13 -11.70
CA SER A 244 5.22 -5.95 -12.87
C SER A 244 5.52 -7.41 -12.49
N LYS A 245 6.28 -7.62 -11.41
CA LYS A 245 6.64 -8.96 -10.92
C LYS A 245 5.43 -9.78 -10.47
N TYR A 246 4.40 -9.12 -9.92
CA TYR A 246 3.17 -9.79 -9.48
C TYR A 246 2.14 -9.97 -10.59
N GLY A 247 2.44 -9.53 -11.81
CA GLY A 247 1.50 -9.54 -12.94
C GLY A 247 0.37 -8.52 -12.81
N HIS A 248 0.57 -7.48 -11.98
CA HIS A 248 -0.36 -6.38 -11.84
C HIS A 248 -0.07 -5.31 -12.90
N MET A 249 -1.07 -4.48 -13.20
CA MET A 249 -0.91 -3.40 -14.16
C MET A 249 -0.03 -2.30 -13.58
N ALA A 250 1.02 -1.93 -14.31
CA ALA A 250 1.83 -0.75 -14.03
C ALA A 250 1.49 0.35 -15.05
N CYS A 251 1.17 1.56 -14.57
CA CYS A 251 0.89 2.72 -15.39
C CYS A 251 1.77 3.89 -14.98
N ALA A 252 2.17 4.72 -15.94
CA ALA A 252 2.93 5.93 -15.69
C ALA A 252 2.22 7.14 -16.34
N MET A 253 1.92 8.16 -15.54
CA MET A 253 1.40 9.43 -16.03
C MET A 253 2.48 10.09 -16.90
N TYR A 254 2.13 10.42 -18.14
CA TYR A 254 3.06 11.05 -19.06
C TYR A 254 2.37 11.71 -20.24
N ASN A 255 2.80 12.92 -20.58
CA ASN A 255 2.41 13.63 -21.79
C ASN A 255 3.69 14.12 -22.49
N ALA A 256 3.98 13.58 -23.67
CA ALA A 256 5.19 13.92 -24.42
C ALA A 256 5.33 15.43 -24.75
N LEU A 257 4.22 16.17 -24.81
CA LEU A 257 4.26 17.60 -25.10
C LEU A 257 4.76 18.44 -23.93
N THR A 258 4.56 17.98 -22.69
CA THR A 258 4.89 18.75 -21.47
C THR A 258 6.02 18.13 -20.65
N ASP A 259 6.16 16.80 -20.69
CA ASP A 259 6.97 16.06 -19.72
C ASP A 259 8.32 15.57 -20.30
N ASP A 260 8.55 15.75 -21.60
CA ASP A 260 9.70 15.13 -22.29
C ASP A 260 11.07 15.59 -21.72
N ASN A 261 11.17 16.83 -21.29
CA ASN A 261 12.40 17.38 -20.71
C ASN A 261 12.35 17.51 -19.18
N ALA A 262 11.27 17.12 -18.53
CA ALA A 262 11.10 17.24 -17.10
C ALA A 262 11.93 16.19 -16.34
N ARG A 263 12.82 16.62 -15.42
CA ARG A 263 13.72 15.71 -14.67
C ARG A 263 12.96 14.80 -13.73
N ASP A 264 11.92 15.31 -13.14
CA ASP A 264 10.99 14.62 -12.22
C ASP A 264 10.03 13.65 -12.92
N MET A 265 10.04 13.61 -14.27
CA MET A 265 9.33 12.62 -15.08
C MET A 265 10.28 11.56 -15.70
N LYS A 266 11.54 11.52 -15.26
CA LYS A 266 12.55 10.65 -15.86
C LYS A 266 12.25 9.16 -15.66
N LEU A 267 11.80 8.75 -14.48
CA LEU A 267 11.41 7.37 -14.23
C LEU A 267 10.19 6.98 -15.08
N ASN A 268 9.20 7.88 -15.22
CA ASN A 268 8.02 7.65 -16.06
C ASN A 268 8.43 7.35 -17.51
N ARG A 269 9.28 8.21 -18.11
CA ARG A 269 9.81 8.00 -19.47
C ARG A 269 10.56 6.68 -19.61
N SER A 270 11.44 6.36 -18.64
CA SER A 270 12.25 5.14 -18.65
C SER A 270 11.38 3.88 -18.63
N LEU A 271 10.35 3.85 -17.77
CA LEU A 271 9.41 2.73 -17.68
C LEU A 271 8.57 2.58 -18.94
N LEU A 272 8.16 3.68 -19.58
CA LEU A 272 7.43 3.64 -20.85
C LEU A 272 8.33 3.19 -22.02
N ALA A 273 9.53 3.72 -22.11
CA ALA A 273 10.50 3.35 -23.14
C ALA A 273 10.89 1.85 -23.07
N SER A 274 10.98 1.30 -21.84
CA SER A 274 11.26 -0.13 -21.60
C SER A 274 10.02 -1.03 -21.60
N GLN A 275 8.86 -0.49 -21.90
CA GLN A 275 7.56 -1.21 -21.91
C GLN A 275 7.20 -1.87 -20.54
N GLN A 276 7.73 -1.33 -19.45
CA GLN A 276 7.43 -1.81 -18.10
C GLN A 276 6.18 -1.14 -17.50
N ALA A 277 5.67 -0.09 -18.12
CA ALA A 277 4.43 0.57 -17.74
C ALA A 277 3.60 0.95 -18.97
N ARG A 278 2.29 1.09 -18.78
CA ARG A 278 1.38 1.67 -19.76
C ARG A 278 1.29 3.19 -19.55
N GLN A 279 1.22 3.93 -20.64
CA GLN A 279 1.07 5.38 -20.56
C GLN A 279 -0.34 5.76 -20.12
N LEU A 280 -0.42 6.67 -19.14
CA LEU A 280 -1.66 7.32 -18.72
C LEU A 280 -1.57 8.81 -19.05
N VAL A 281 -2.39 9.26 -19.99
CA VAL A 281 -2.38 10.65 -20.45
C VAL A 281 -3.45 11.45 -19.71
N VAL A 282 -3.06 12.59 -19.15
CA VAL A 282 -3.96 13.64 -18.67
C VAL A 282 -3.74 14.86 -19.54
N ALA A 283 -4.72 15.23 -20.33
CA ALA A 283 -4.65 16.32 -21.29
C ALA A 283 -5.64 17.42 -20.96
N LYS A 284 -5.40 18.64 -21.46
CA LYS A 284 -6.39 19.72 -21.42
C LYS A 284 -7.55 19.39 -22.36
N GLY A 285 -8.76 19.44 -21.84
CA GLY A 285 -9.98 19.31 -22.61
C GLY A 285 -10.39 20.58 -23.35
N LYS A 286 -11.54 20.56 -24.07
CA LYS A 286 -12.02 21.68 -24.89
C LYS A 286 -12.30 22.99 -24.13
N ALA A 287 -12.45 22.95 -22.81
CA ALA A 287 -12.76 24.10 -21.94
C ALA A 287 -11.70 24.31 -20.85
N ASP A 288 -10.43 24.07 -21.17
CA ASP A 288 -9.30 24.07 -20.20
C ASP A 288 -9.49 23.07 -19.02
N THR A 289 -10.42 22.15 -19.13
CA THR A 289 -10.61 21.06 -18.19
C THR A 289 -9.60 19.94 -18.46
N LEU A 290 -9.11 19.31 -17.40
CA LEU A 290 -8.28 18.12 -17.52
C LEU A 290 -9.15 16.91 -17.86
N ALA A 291 -8.70 16.10 -18.81
CA ALA A 291 -9.32 14.82 -19.18
C ALA A 291 -8.29 13.70 -19.02
N VAL A 292 -8.73 12.58 -18.49
CA VAL A 292 -7.87 11.42 -18.19
C VAL A 292 -8.50 10.13 -18.70
N THR A 293 -7.66 9.20 -19.16
CA THR A 293 -8.08 7.90 -19.67
C THR A 293 -7.92 6.81 -18.64
N VAL A 294 -8.61 6.92 -17.49
CA VAL A 294 -8.57 5.87 -16.43
C VAL A 294 -9.55 4.72 -16.67
N GLU A 295 -10.54 4.89 -17.55
CA GLU A 295 -11.53 3.86 -17.88
C GLU A 295 -10.88 2.53 -18.26
N ASN A 296 -9.86 2.56 -19.11
CA ASN A 296 -9.12 1.36 -19.52
C ASN A 296 -8.45 0.66 -18.34
N ILE A 297 -8.00 1.41 -17.32
CA ILE A 297 -7.42 0.83 -16.10
C ILE A 297 -8.52 0.13 -15.31
N VAL A 298 -9.63 0.80 -15.09
CA VAL A 298 -10.75 0.26 -14.32
C VAL A 298 -11.30 -1.00 -14.98
N GLN A 299 -11.54 -0.99 -16.29
CA GLN A 299 -11.99 -2.18 -17.03
C GLN A 299 -11.04 -3.37 -16.94
N LEU A 300 -9.73 -3.13 -16.93
CA LEU A 300 -8.72 -4.18 -16.87
C LEU A 300 -8.55 -4.76 -15.46
N VAL A 301 -8.74 -3.95 -14.41
CA VAL A 301 -8.61 -4.41 -13.02
C VAL A 301 -9.93 -4.96 -12.47
N ASN A 302 -11.05 -4.47 -12.95
CA ASN A 302 -12.39 -4.91 -12.58
C ASN A 302 -13.29 -5.08 -13.80
N PRO A 303 -13.13 -6.19 -14.57
CA PRO A 303 -13.91 -6.42 -15.79
C PRO A 303 -15.41 -6.58 -15.55
N ALA A 304 -15.83 -6.88 -14.30
CA ALA A 304 -17.25 -7.00 -13.95
C ALA A 304 -17.91 -5.64 -13.68
N LEU A 305 -17.14 -4.55 -13.61
CA LEU A 305 -17.69 -3.21 -13.45
C LEU A 305 -18.33 -2.77 -14.78
N GLU A 306 -19.66 -2.75 -14.83
CA GLU A 306 -20.39 -2.06 -15.91
C GLU A 306 -20.11 -0.56 -15.76
N LEU A 307 -19.34 -0.01 -16.69
CA LEU A 307 -19.22 1.44 -16.82
C LEU A 307 -20.60 1.94 -17.21
N ALA A 308 -21.32 2.57 -16.29
CA ALA A 308 -22.53 3.30 -16.65
C ALA A 308 -22.15 4.23 -17.81
N ASP A 309 -22.88 4.14 -18.92
CA ASP A 309 -22.71 5.00 -20.09
C ASP A 309 -22.63 6.45 -19.62
N THR A 310 -21.43 6.95 -19.44
CA THR A 310 -21.19 8.36 -19.18
C THR A 310 -21.33 9.10 -20.51
N LEU A 311 -22.57 9.26 -20.92
CA LEU A 311 -22.96 10.31 -21.83
C LEU A 311 -22.77 11.66 -21.12
N PHE A 312 -21.60 12.28 -21.30
CA PHE A 312 -21.40 13.71 -21.14
C PHE A 312 -20.47 14.26 -22.22
#